data_65ade3b8b319a70b1cdf5b3556e1e862
#
_entry.id   65ade3b8b319a70b1cdf5b3556e1e862
#
_cell.length_a   1.000
_cell.length_b   1.000
_cell.length_c   1.000
_cell.angle_alpha   90.00
_cell.angle_beta   90.00
_cell.angle_gamma   90.00
#
_symmetry.space_group_name_H-M   'P 1'
#
loop_
_entity.id
_entity.type
_entity.pdbx_description
1 polymer ?
#
loop_
_entity_poly.entity_id
_entity_poly.type
_entity_poly.pdbx_seq_one_letter_code
_entity_poly.pdbx_strand_id
1 'polypeptide(L)'
;AIEIDPILSNELLNKKIKNLEVVNDDFLKFSIDKIDGPVKFIGNLPYNITSPIIFKILSCHHWEKAIVMVQDEVADRIVASPNTKAYGRLSVMLQTLSTPKKKFRVSNNCFMPRPKIQSAIIVFKSKKEKIRSIDEFSDMIRLAFSKRRKILGNTLGKELDKELIADFIHKRPEQLSVQDFIDIHERNLLNKIK
;
A
#
# COMPACT_ATOMS: atom_id res chain seq x y z
N ALA A 1 20.96 -2.71 4.89
CA ALA A 1 19.98 -2.06 5.78
C ALA A 1 19.98 -0.56 5.52
N ILE A 2 18.82 0.07 5.63
CA ILE A 2 18.66 1.54 5.53
C ILE A 2 18.14 2.01 6.88
N GLU A 3 18.90 2.90 7.54
CA GLU A 3 18.59 3.41 8.87
C GLU A 3 18.82 4.93 8.90
N ILE A 4 17.81 5.67 9.33
CA ILE A 4 17.87 7.14 9.37
C ILE A 4 18.62 7.66 10.60
N ASP A 5 18.57 6.92 11.72
CA ASP A 5 19.26 7.30 12.94
C ASP A 5 20.77 6.99 12.81
N PRO A 6 21.64 8.02 12.87
CA PRO A 6 23.08 7.81 12.72
C PRO A 6 23.71 7.00 13.84
N ILE A 7 23.13 7.03 15.05
CA ILE A 7 23.64 6.21 16.19
C ILE A 7 23.38 4.75 15.92
N LEU A 8 22.12 4.40 15.56
CA LEU A 8 21.75 3.01 15.25
C LEU A 8 22.46 2.50 13.99
N SER A 9 22.64 3.34 12.98
CA SER A 9 23.41 3.01 11.78
C SER A 9 24.85 2.64 12.14
N ASN A 10 25.52 3.44 12.97
CA ASN A 10 26.90 3.16 13.43
C ASN A 10 26.96 1.89 14.29
N GLU A 11 25.98 1.65 15.15
CA GLU A 11 25.91 0.41 15.91
C GLU A 11 25.81 -0.83 15.01
N LEU A 12 25.01 -0.76 13.93
CA LEU A 12 24.88 -1.84 12.95
C LEU A 12 26.19 -2.09 12.21
N LEU A 13 26.88 -1.01 11.78
CA LEU A 13 28.19 -1.09 11.12
C LEU A 13 29.23 -1.76 12.02
N ASN A 14 29.25 -1.41 13.33
CA ASN A 14 30.21 -1.94 14.29
C ASN A 14 30.02 -3.45 14.56
N LYS A 15 28.83 -4.00 14.32
CA LYS A 15 28.55 -5.43 14.45
C LYS A 15 29.26 -6.31 13.42
N LYS A 16 29.81 -5.73 12.37
CA LYS A 16 30.57 -6.41 11.29
C LYS A 16 29.88 -7.66 10.75
N ILE A 17 28.54 -7.58 10.58
CA ILE A 17 27.75 -8.72 10.10
C ILE A 17 28.12 -9.00 8.65
N LYS A 18 28.48 -10.26 8.38
CA LYS A 18 28.81 -10.69 7.02
C LYS A 18 27.61 -10.45 6.06
N ASN A 19 27.89 -9.91 4.89
CA ASN A 19 26.90 -9.59 3.86
C ASN A 19 25.86 -8.52 4.26
N LEU A 20 26.14 -7.69 5.27
CA LEU A 20 25.33 -6.54 5.63
C LEU A 20 26.02 -5.27 5.15
N GLU A 21 25.34 -4.55 4.28
CA GLU A 21 25.63 -3.16 3.93
C GLU A 21 24.66 -2.27 4.70
N VAL A 22 25.16 -1.22 5.33
CA VAL A 22 24.34 -0.26 6.08
C VAL A 22 24.46 1.10 5.42
N VAL A 23 23.30 1.67 5.10
CA VAL A 23 23.18 3.02 4.53
C VAL A 23 22.47 3.90 5.55
N ASN A 24 23.14 4.96 6.00
CA ASN A 24 22.52 5.98 6.84
C ASN A 24 21.78 6.99 5.96
N ASP A 25 20.50 6.75 5.73
CA ASP A 25 19.63 7.60 4.89
C ASP A 25 18.17 7.45 5.28
N ASP A 26 17.35 8.40 4.83
CA ASP A 26 15.89 8.31 4.88
C ASP A 26 15.39 7.33 3.81
N PHE A 27 14.74 6.24 4.22
CA PHE A 27 14.18 5.26 3.29
C PHE A 27 13.28 5.92 2.23
N LEU A 28 12.52 6.96 2.58
CA LEU A 28 11.65 7.65 1.62
C LEU A 28 12.42 8.43 0.55
N LYS A 29 13.67 8.81 0.81
CA LYS A 29 14.55 9.50 -0.14
C LYS A 29 15.48 8.54 -0.88
N PHE A 30 15.82 7.41 -0.28
CA PHE A 30 16.73 6.41 -0.84
C PHE A 30 16.22 5.88 -2.19
N SER A 31 17.08 5.82 -3.20
CA SER A 31 16.72 5.28 -4.52
C SER A 31 16.83 3.75 -4.52
N ILE A 32 15.70 3.07 -4.44
CA ILE A 32 15.61 1.60 -4.44
C ILE A 32 16.04 1.03 -5.80
N ASP A 33 15.84 1.78 -6.89
CA ASP A 33 16.19 1.35 -8.26
C ASP A 33 17.69 1.21 -8.50
N LYS A 34 18.53 1.67 -7.56
CA LYS A 34 19.98 1.44 -7.56
C LYS A 34 20.38 0.03 -7.11
N ILE A 35 19.42 -0.75 -6.58
CA ILE A 35 19.68 -2.12 -6.15
C ILE A 35 19.42 -3.05 -7.33
N ASP A 36 20.43 -3.78 -7.76
CA ASP A 36 20.31 -4.73 -8.85
C ASP A 36 19.53 -6.00 -8.47
N GLY A 37 18.74 -6.49 -9.40
CA GLY A 37 18.01 -7.76 -9.27
C GLY A 37 16.75 -7.68 -8.40
N PRO A 38 16.14 -8.83 -8.11
CA PRO A 38 14.89 -8.90 -7.38
C PRO A 38 15.08 -8.55 -5.89
N VAL A 39 14.25 -7.62 -5.38
CA VAL A 39 14.36 -7.11 -4.01
C VAL A 39 13.28 -7.72 -3.11
N LYS A 40 13.69 -8.12 -1.92
CA LYS A 40 12.81 -8.50 -0.82
C LYS A 40 12.98 -7.51 0.33
N PHE A 41 11.87 -6.99 0.83
CA PHE A 41 11.85 -6.02 1.93
C PHE A 41 11.48 -6.70 3.24
N ILE A 42 12.20 -6.33 4.29
CA ILE A 42 11.85 -6.67 5.68
C ILE A 42 11.95 -5.39 6.50
N GLY A 43 10.92 -5.09 7.31
CA GLY A 43 10.98 -3.90 8.15
C GLY A 43 9.96 -3.86 9.27
N ASN A 44 10.39 -3.28 10.40
CA ASN A 44 9.50 -2.76 11.41
C ASN A 44 9.23 -1.29 11.07
N LEU A 45 8.04 -0.99 10.54
CA LEU A 45 7.77 0.33 9.98
C LEU A 45 7.35 1.33 11.06
N PRO A 46 7.89 2.57 11.03
CA PRO A 46 7.40 3.66 11.86
C PRO A 46 5.90 3.92 11.56
N TYR A 47 5.09 3.99 12.61
CA TYR A 47 3.63 4.04 12.44
C TYR A 47 3.12 5.29 11.73
N ASN A 48 3.78 6.42 11.92
CA ASN A 48 3.43 7.71 11.32
C ASN A 48 3.68 7.78 9.81
N ILE A 49 4.59 6.95 9.27
CA ILE A 49 4.95 6.94 7.84
C ILE A 49 4.78 5.56 7.19
N THR A 50 4.02 4.66 7.83
CA THR A 50 3.78 3.28 7.33
C THR A 50 3.27 3.27 5.89
N SER A 51 2.22 4.05 5.57
CA SER A 51 1.64 4.06 4.22
C SER A 51 2.61 4.58 3.15
N PRO A 52 3.29 5.72 3.32
CA PRO A 52 4.31 6.17 2.38
C PRO A 52 5.40 5.12 2.10
N ILE A 53 5.90 4.44 3.14
CA ILE A 53 6.91 3.40 2.99
C ILE A 53 6.36 2.23 2.17
N ILE A 54 5.16 1.73 2.48
CA ILE A 54 4.56 0.62 1.74
C ILE A 54 4.35 1.02 0.27
N PHE A 55 3.80 2.21 -0.02
CA PHE A 55 3.64 2.67 -1.39
C PHE A 55 4.99 2.73 -2.13
N LYS A 56 6.04 3.24 -1.50
CA LYS A 56 7.37 3.27 -2.09
C LYS A 56 7.91 1.87 -2.40
N ILE A 57 7.72 0.90 -1.50
CA ILE A 57 8.10 -0.50 -1.75
C ILE A 57 7.34 -1.06 -2.96
N LEU A 58 6.02 -0.86 -3.02
CA LEU A 58 5.17 -1.43 -4.07
C LEU A 58 5.35 -0.75 -5.43
N SER A 59 5.86 0.49 -5.47
CA SER A 59 6.20 1.18 -6.71
C SER A 59 7.56 0.78 -7.30
N CYS A 60 8.41 0.10 -6.55
CA CYS A 60 9.68 -0.44 -7.06
C CYS A 60 9.42 -1.47 -8.17
N HIS A 61 10.14 -1.38 -9.29
CA HIS A 61 9.85 -2.22 -10.46
C HIS A 61 10.20 -3.70 -10.30
N HIS A 62 11.16 -4.03 -9.44
CA HIS A 62 11.74 -5.38 -9.31
C HIS A 62 11.60 -5.98 -7.90
N TRP A 63 10.65 -5.49 -7.10
CA TRP A 63 10.36 -6.13 -5.82
C TRP A 63 9.55 -7.42 -5.99
N GLU A 64 9.82 -8.39 -5.14
CA GLU A 64 9.12 -9.69 -5.14
C GLU A 64 8.22 -9.87 -3.91
N LYS A 65 8.73 -9.50 -2.75
CA LYS A 65 8.08 -9.76 -1.46
C LYS A 65 8.44 -8.69 -0.44
N ALA A 66 7.47 -8.29 0.36
CA ALA A 66 7.72 -7.46 1.52
C ALA A 66 7.10 -8.11 2.76
N ILE A 67 7.84 -8.13 3.86
CA ILE A 67 7.40 -8.59 5.18
C ILE A 67 7.56 -7.41 6.12
N VAL A 68 6.46 -6.85 6.56
CA VAL A 68 6.50 -5.64 7.38
C VAL A 68 5.64 -5.77 8.62
N MET A 69 6.09 -5.15 9.70
CA MET A 69 5.30 -4.96 10.90
C MET A 69 4.66 -3.57 10.87
N VAL A 70 3.35 -3.55 11.10
CA VAL A 70 2.53 -2.34 11.11
C VAL A 70 1.55 -2.37 12.28
N GLN A 71 0.85 -1.27 12.56
CA GLN A 71 -0.27 -1.26 13.50
C GLN A 71 -1.34 -2.27 13.09
N ASP A 72 -1.95 -2.97 14.05
CA ASP A 72 -2.95 -4.02 13.80
C ASP A 72 -4.16 -3.48 13.02
N GLU A 73 -4.65 -2.29 13.35
CA GLU A 73 -5.73 -1.62 12.62
C GLU A 73 -5.35 -1.32 11.16
N VAL A 74 -4.11 -0.89 10.92
CA VAL A 74 -3.61 -0.63 9.55
C VAL A 74 -3.55 -1.94 8.77
N ALA A 75 -3.11 -3.03 9.43
CA ALA A 75 -3.10 -4.36 8.86
C ALA A 75 -4.51 -4.81 8.44
N ASP A 76 -5.51 -4.63 9.30
CA ASP A 76 -6.91 -4.96 9.00
C ASP A 76 -7.46 -4.16 7.82
N ARG A 77 -7.13 -2.87 7.74
CA ARG A 77 -7.50 -2.02 6.59
C ARG A 77 -6.85 -2.48 5.29
N ILE A 78 -5.61 -2.91 5.32
CA ILE A 78 -4.88 -3.37 4.12
C ILE A 78 -5.52 -4.63 3.53
N VAL A 79 -5.92 -5.59 4.37
CA VAL A 79 -6.49 -6.88 3.92
C VAL A 79 -8.01 -6.90 3.90
N ALA A 80 -8.67 -5.77 4.17
CA ALA A 80 -10.11 -5.68 4.24
C ALA A 80 -10.80 -6.06 2.92
N SER A 81 -11.94 -6.74 3.03
CA SER A 81 -12.81 -7.08 1.91
C SER A 81 -13.88 -5.99 1.68
N PRO A 82 -14.42 -5.87 0.46
CA PRO A 82 -15.56 -5.01 0.17
C PRO A 82 -16.71 -5.23 1.17
N ASN A 83 -17.54 -4.21 1.36
CA ASN A 83 -18.67 -4.19 2.30
C ASN A 83 -18.28 -4.26 3.78
N THR A 84 -17.01 -4.08 4.13
CA THR A 84 -16.58 -3.98 5.53
C THR A 84 -16.23 -2.54 5.92
N LYS A 85 -16.32 -2.23 7.23
CA LYS A 85 -15.99 -0.90 7.76
C LYS A 85 -14.51 -0.53 7.52
N ALA A 86 -13.64 -1.51 7.51
CA ALA A 86 -12.20 -1.32 7.32
C ALA A 86 -11.81 -1.07 5.86
N TYR A 87 -12.64 -1.51 4.91
CA TYR A 87 -12.36 -1.37 3.48
C TYR A 87 -12.38 0.09 3.03
N GLY A 88 -11.41 0.48 2.24
CA GLY A 88 -11.28 1.85 1.75
C GLY A 88 -10.12 2.04 0.78
N ARG A 89 -9.73 3.30 0.55
CA ARG A 89 -8.67 3.65 -0.40
C ARG A 89 -7.39 2.82 -0.20
N LEU A 90 -6.95 2.64 1.05
CA LEU A 90 -5.74 1.88 1.35
C LEU A 90 -5.87 0.41 0.92
N SER A 91 -7.04 -0.20 1.18
CA SER A 91 -7.33 -1.59 0.78
C SER A 91 -7.25 -1.74 -0.74
N VAL A 92 -7.98 -0.89 -1.49
CA VAL A 92 -8.01 -0.94 -2.95
C VAL A 92 -6.62 -0.77 -3.54
N MET A 93 -5.92 0.31 -3.17
CA MET A 93 -4.60 0.61 -3.71
C MET A 93 -3.59 -0.52 -3.49
N LEU A 94 -3.48 -1.01 -2.24
CA LEU A 94 -2.48 -2.02 -1.92
C LEU A 94 -2.83 -3.40 -2.46
N GLN A 95 -4.12 -3.75 -2.54
CA GLN A 95 -4.59 -4.99 -3.14
C GLN A 95 -4.54 -4.96 -4.68
N THR A 96 -4.57 -3.78 -5.31
CA THR A 96 -4.29 -3.64 -6.74
C THR A 96 -2.82 -3.96 -7.03
N LEU A 97 -1.90 -3.41 -6.27
CA LEU A 97 -0.44 -3.51 -6.50
C LEU A 97 0.17 -4.83 -6.00
N SER A 98 -0.51 -5.55 -5.11
CA SER A 98 0.04 -6.71 -4.43
C SER A 98 -1.04 -7.69 -3.96
N THR A 99 -0.59 -8.82 -3.42
CA THR A 99 -1.42 -9.76 -2.67
C THR A 99 -1.04 -9.73 -1.19
N PRO A 100 -1.67 -8.83 -0.38
CA PRO A 100 -1.37 -8.72 1.04
C PRO A 100 -1.99 -9.87 1.83
N LYS A 101 -1.26 -10.36 2.84
CA LYS A 101 -1.76 -11.34 3.81
C LYS A 101 -1.32 -10.96 5.22
N LYS A 102 -2.27 -10.70 6.11
CA LYS A 102 -2.01 -10.58 7.55
C LYS A 102 -1.66 -11.96 8.08
N LYS A 103 -0.52 -12.08 8.77
CA LYS A 103 -0.01 -13.38 9.25
C LYS A 103 -0.37 -13.64 10.70
N PHE A 104 0.06 -12.76 11.58
CA PHE A 104 -0.20 -12.85 13.01
C PHE A 104 -0.11 -11.47 13.67
N ARG A 105 -0.72 -11.37 14.83
CA ARG A 105 -0.60 -10.22 15.72
C ARG A 105 0.65 -10.32 16.58
N VAL A 106 1.25 -9.18 16.86
CA VAL A 106 2.37 -9.04 17.79
C VAL A 106 1.88 -8.26 18.99
N SER A 107 1.97 -8.87 20.17
CA SER A 107 1.56 -8.23 21.41
C SER A 107 2.42 -6.99 21.68
N ASN A 108 1.80 -5.96 22.22
CA ASN A 108 2.51 -4.77 22.68
C ASN A 108 3.48 -5.06 23.86
N ASN A 109 3.33 -6.21 24.54
CA ASN A 109 4.27 -6.67 25.56
C ASN A 109 5.65 -7.07 25.00
N CYS A 110 5.76 -7.26 23.68
CA CYS A 110 7.03 -7.59 23.02
C CYS A 110 7.93 -6.36 22.79
N PHE A 111 7.53 -5.18 23.23
CA PHE A 111 8.25 -3.92 22.96
C PHE A 111 8.64 -3.19 24.25
N MET A 112 9.77 -2.50 24.19
CA MET A 112 10.23 -1.59 25.25
C MET A 112 10.73 -0.28 24.61
N PRO A 113 10.12 0.88 24.93
CA PRO A 113 8.92 1.06 25.73
C PRO A 113 7.67 0.43 25.10
N ARG A 114 6.72 0.00 25.95
CA ARG A 114 5.49 -0.67 25.50
C ARG A 114 4.57 0.31 24.75
N PRO A 115 4.22 0.07 23.49
CA PRO A 115 3.27 0.90 22.76
C PRO A 115 1.84 0.70 23.27
N LYS A 116 0.96 1.70 23.05
CA LYS A 116 -0.46 1.63 23.43
C LYS A 116 -1.27 0.68 22.55
N ILE A 117 -0.77 0.33 21.39
CA ILE A 117 -1.49 -0.41 20.33
C ILE A 117 -0.75 -1.70 19.97
N GLN A 118 -1.51 -2.68 19.51
CA GLN A 118 -0.96 -3.92 19.00
C GLN A 118 -0.42 -3.74 17.57
N SER A 119 0.51 -4.59 17.21
CA SER A 119 1.08 -4.65 15.86
C SER A 119 0.65 -5.94 15.16
N ALA A 120 0.86 -5.99 13.85
CA ALA A 120 0.68 -7.21 13.07
C ALA A 120 1.76 -7.32 11.99
N ILE A 121 2.08 -8.56 11.63
CA ILE A 121 2.93 -8.84 10.47
C ILE A 121 2.05 -9.01 9.23
N ILE A 122 2.39 -8.25 8.20
CA ILE A 122 1.84 -8.41 6.86
C ILE A 122 2.91 -8.87 5.90
N VAL A 123 2.52 -9.78 5.03
CA VAL A 123 3.32 -10.22 3.89
C VAL A 123 2.64 -9.74 2.62
N PHE A 124 3.36 -8.97 1.83
CA PHE A 124 2.98 -8.61 0.46
C PHE A 124 3.73 -9.48 -0.53
N LYS A 125 3.05 -9.93 -1.57
CA LYS A 125 3.66 -10.55 -2.75
C LYS A 125 3.38 -9.67 -3.96
N SER A 126 4.38 -9.45 -4.79
CA SER A 126 4.22 -8.71 -6.05
C SER A 126 3.22 -9.42 -6.97
N LYS A 127 2.39 -8.63 -7.65
CA LYS A 127 1.59 -9.13 -8.77
C LYS A 127 2.38 -9.01 -10.06
N LYS A 128 2.23 -10.00 -10.96
CA LYS A 128 2.87 -9.99 -12.28
C LYS A 128 2.23 -8.92 -13.17
N GLU A 129 0.91 -8.84 -13.16
CA GLU A 129 0.15 -7.84 -13.90
C GLU A 129 0.23 -6.49 -13.19
N LYS A 130 0.67 -5.48 -13.92
CA LYS A 130 0.75 -4.10 -13.43
C LYS A 130 -0.40 -3.30 -14.01
N ILE A 131 -1.02 -2.49 -13.17
CA ILE A 131 -2.02 -1.53 -13.64
C ILE A 131 -1.33 -0.43 -14.45
N ARG A 132 -1.95 -0.02 -15.57
CA ARG A 132 -1.51 1.11 -16.36
C ARG A 132 -1.87 2.42 -15.66
N SER A 133 -1.05 3.45 -15.86
CA SER A 133 -1.31 4.81 -15.33
C SER A 133 -1.70 4.81 -13.84
N ILE A 134 -0.82 4.25 -12.98
CA ILE A 134 -1.09 4.09 -11.54
C ILE A 134 -1.48 5.41 -10.85
N ASP A 135 -0.93 6.54 -11.30
CA ASP A 135 -1.25 7.85 -10.73
C ASP A 135 -2.71 8.23 -11.02
N GLU A 136 -3.18 8.05 -12.28
CA GLU A 136 -4.58 8.27 -12.63
C GLU A 136 -5.51 7.32 -11.87
N PHE A 137 -5.12 6.06 -11.71
CA PHE A 137 -5.87 5.11 -10.87
C PHE A 137 -5.95 5.59 -9.42
N SER A 138 -4.82 6.02 -8.84
CA SER A 138 -4.77 6.55 -7.47
C SER A 138 -5.68 7.77 -7.29
N ASP A 139 -5.71 8.68 -8.26
CA ASP A 139 -6.59 9.86 -8.24
C ASP A 139 -8.06 9.47 -8.35
N MET A 140 -8.40 8.52 -9.22
CA MET A 140 -9.74 7.98 -9.33
C MET A 140 -10.20 7.35 -8.00
N ILE A 141 -9.36 6.53 -7.36
CA ILE A 141 -9.67 5.93 -6.05
C ILE A 141 -9.80 6.99 -4.97
N ARG A 142 -8.93 8.02 -4.97
CA ARG A 142 -9.03 9.16 -4.04
C ARG A 142 -10.37 9.87 -4.18
N LEU A 143 -10.80 10.11 -5.41
CA LEU A 143 -12.07 10.76 -5.72
C LEU A 143 -13.27 9.89 -5.31
N ALA A 144 -13.25 8.59 -5.63
CA ALA A 144 -14.30 7.64 -5.24
C ALA A 144 -14.54 7.64 -3.73
N PHE A 145 -13.46 7.58 -2.93
CA PHE A 145 -13.52 7.55 -1.46
C PHE A 145 -13.56 8.93 -0.79
N SER A 146 -13.59 10.04 -1.55
CA SER A 146 -13.62 11.41 -1.00
C SER A 146 -14.86 11.67 -0.13
N LYS A 147 -15.98 11.03 -0.47
CA LYS A 147 -17.27 11.12 0.23
C LYS A 147 -17.84 9.73 0.46
N ARG A 148 -17.26 8.98 1.41
CA ARG A 148 -17.56 7.57 1.67
C ARG A 148 -19.05 7.21 1.74
N ARG A 149 -19.91 8.10 2.28
CA ARG A 149 -21.36 7.86 2.39
C ARG A 149 -22.17 8.16 1.11
N LYS A 150 -21.52 8.68 0.06
CA LYS A 150 -22.17 8.99 -1.21
C LYS A 150 -21.99 7.84 -2.21
N ILE A 151 -22.95 7.71 -3.14
CA ILE A 151 -22.84 6.79 -4.27
C ILE A 151 -21.82 7.30 -5.28
N LEU A 152 -21.31 6.42 -6.14
CA LEU A 152 -20.28 6.75 -7.14
C LEU A 152 -20.76 7.81 -8.15
N GLY A 153 -22.03 7.82 -8.49
CA GLY A 153 -22.61 8.88 -9.35
C GLY A 153 -22.42 10.29 -8.81
N ASN A 154 -22.29 10.45 -7.47
CA ASN A 154 -22.08 11.75 -6.81
C ASN A 154 -20.59 12.08 -6.60
N THR A 155 -19.68 11.18 -6.92
CA THR A 155 -18.23 11.37 -6.82
C THR A 155 -17.59 11.20 -8.20
N LEU A 156 -17.38 9.98 -8.67
CA LEU A 156 -16.78 9.70 -9.99
C LEU A 156 -17.63 10.19 -11.16
N GLY A 157 -18.97 10.10 -11.09
CA GLY A 157 -19.86 10.52 -12.16
C GLY A 157 -19.91 12.03 -12.43
N LYS A 158 -19.10 12.83 -11.70
CA LYS A 158 -18.88 14.25 -11.99
C LYS A 158 -17.64 14.50 -12.85
N GLU A 159 -16.70 13.56 -12.82
CA GLU A 159 -15.37 13.67 -13.45
C GLU A 159 -15.21 12.64 -14.60
N LEU A 160 -15.93 11.52 -14.52
CA LEU A 160 -15.93 10.49 -15.54
C LEU A 160 -17.27 10.46 -16.27
N ASP A 161 -17.24 10.00 -17.51
CA ASP A 161 -18.47 9.71 -18.24
C ASP A 161 -19.31 8.69 -17.45
N LYS A 162 -20.61 9.00 -17.30
CA LYS A 162 -21.54 8.16 -16.54
C LYS A 162 -21.71 6.77 -17.13
N GLU A 163 -21.51 6.61 -18.44
CA GLU A 163 -21.58 5.31 -19.11
C GLU A 163 -20.47 4.37 -18.61
N LEU A 164 -19.29 4.91 -18.27
CA LEU A 164 -18.16 4.11 -17.76
C LEU A 164 -18.43 3.48 -16.40
N ILE A 165 -19.32 4.08 -15.62
CA ILE A 165 -19.68 3.65 -14.27
C ILE A 165 -21.16 3.23 -14.16
N ALA A 166 -21.87 3.03 -15.28
CA ALA A 166 -23.31 2.76 -15.29
C ALA A 166 -23.71 1.60 -14.36
N ASP A 167 -22.93 0.50 -14.39
CA ASP A 167 -23.17 -0.68 -13.54
C ASP A 167 -22.99 -0.42 -12.04
N PHE A 168 -22.34 0.69 -11.68
CA PHE A 168 -21.93 1.01 -10.31
C PHE A 168 -22.44 2.35 -9.80
N ILE A 169 -23.17 3.11 -10.64
CA ILE A 169 -23.54 4.51 -10.40
C ILE A 169 -24.29 4.71 -9.07
N HIS A 170 -25.10 3.73 -8.67
CA HIS A 170 -25.89 3.74 -7.43
C HIS A 170 -25.19 3.05 -6.23
N LYS A 171 -24.02 2.45 -6.46
CA LYS A 171 -23.22 1.81 -5.40
C LYS A 171 -22.34 2.82 -4.67
N ARG A 172 -22.03 2.54 -3.40
CA ARG A 172 -21.02 3.27 -2.64
C ARG A 172 -19.65 2.68 -2.92
N PRO A 173 -18.56 3.46 -2.78
CA PRO A 173 -17.21 2.98 -3.10
C PRO A 173 -16.81 1.74 -2.29
N GLU A 174 -17.26 1.60 -1.03
CA GLU A 174 -16.96 0.42 -0.21
C GLU A 174 -17.64 -0.87 -0.69
N GLN A 175 -18.60 -0.79 -1.59
CA GLN A 175 -19.32 -1.96 -2.14
C GLN A 175 -18.63 -2.56 -3.37
N LEU A 176 -17.68 -1.82 -3.98
CA LEU A 176 -16.96 -2.27 -5.14
C LEU A 176 -15.76 -3.13 -4.76
N SER A 177 -15.53 -4.18 -5.53
CA SER A 177 -14.30 -4.96 -5.45
C SER A 177 -13.12 -4.19 -6.04
N VAL A 178 -11.92 -4.67 -5.76
CA VAL A 178 -10.70 -4.13 -6.39
C VAL A 178 -10.77 -4.27 -7.92
N GLN A 179 -11.33 -5.38 -8.41
CA GLN A 179 -11.48 -5.63 -9.84
C GLN A 179 -12.45 -4.65 -10.50
N ASP A 180 -13.58 -4.34 -9.86
CA ASP A 180 -14.52 -3.34 -10.38
C ASP A 180 -13.84 -1.97 -10.59
N PHE A 181 -12.97 -1.55 -9.66
CA PHE A 181 -12.20 -0.32 -9.81
C PHE A 181 -11.17 -0.40 -10.95
N ILE A 182 -10.51 -1.53 -11.13
CA ILE A 182 -9.58 -1.75 -12.25
C ILE A 182 -10.35 -1.67 -13.57
N ASP A 183 -11.51 -2.31 -13.66
CA ASP A 183 -12.34 -2.33 -14.88
C ASP A 183 -12.83 -0.91 -15.25
N ILE A 184 -13.27 -0.12 -14.26
CA ILE A 184 -13.64 1.30 -14.47
C ILE A 184 -12.45 2.08 -15.01
N HIS A 185 -11.27 1.90 -14.42
CA HIS A 185 -10.06 2.60 -14.85
C HIS A 185 -9.64 2.24 -16.27
N GLU A 186 -9.62 0.96 -16.61
CA GLU A 186 -9.26 0.49 -17.94
C GLU A 186 -10.24 1.01 -19.00
N ARG A 187 -11.57 0.99 -18.74
CA ARG A 187 -12.60 1.60 -19.62
C ARG A 187 -12.32 3.09 -19.82
N ASN A 188 -11.98 3.82 -18.75
CA ASN A 188 -11.68 5.26 -18.84
C ASN A 188 -10.43 5.55 -19.69
N LEU A 189 -9.38 4.74 -19.56
CA LEU A 189 -8.18 4.86 -20.40
C LEU A 189 -8.51 4.62 -21.90
N LEU A 190 -9.33 3.61 -22.20
CA LEU A 190 -9.74 3.31 -23.57
C LEU A 190 -10.61 4.43 -24.17
N ASN A 191 -11.45 5.08 -23.36
CA ASN A 191 -12.30 6.18 -23.82
C ASN A 191 -11.48 7.44 -24.15
N LYS A 192 -10.36 7.69 -23.46
CA LYS A 192 -9.45 8.82 -23.75
C LYS A 192 -8.66 8.68 -25.05
N ILE A 193 -8.56 7.47 -25.61
CA ILE A 193 -7.81 7.17 -26.83
C ILE A 193 -8.68 7.29 -28.09
N LYS A 194 -10.01 7.27 -27.94
CA LYS A 194 -10.98 7.49 -29.00
C LYS A 194 -11.19 8.97 -29.24
#